data_302b1842a3bedd75e19379ad7ef68adb
#
_entry.id   302b1842a3bedd75e19379ad7ef68adb
#
_cell.length_a   1.000
_cell.length_b   1.000
_cell.length_c   1.000
_cell.angle_alpha   90.00
_cell.angle_beta   90.00
_cell.angle_gamma   90.00
#
_symmetry.space_group_name_H-M   'P 1'
#
loop_
_entity.id
_entity.type
_entity.pdbx_description
1 polymer ?
#
loop_
_entity_poly.entity_id
_entity_poly.type
_entity_poly.pdbx_seq_one_letter_code
_entity_poly.pdbx_strand_id
1 'polypeptide(L)'
;SQCVWEIAGMCLMERTLPAPTDSTFSSYSATTEKTVPLKGHHGVQVRGVLYGNRYTEKDKDSTAMPDYSYHNSSLYAGYAYADTRSSFSLLPYFEYDFRNRHTHYRAWGVDADWSRTLSPRWRVNARVGAKKTGYSGQSKNYFADYKQYELGAGAEFSITPKSGLLVNFDAARKAYPEKSSSSKEYTARLGAYSFFSSGTYLNAILLHRRSLYDAASFVSDNKRRRDNQYIMIAAVGFPQWNLKGVYPEFRFRRSISHSNTAHYRYRQNEWLLNFKYRF
;
A
#
# COMPACT_ATOMS: atom_id res chain seq x y z
N SER A 1 2.38 3.52 -4.32
CA SER A 1 2.07 2.44 -3.38
C SER A 1 2.13 3.00 -1.98
N GLN A 2 1.06 2.92 -1.27
CA GLN A 2 0.95 3.28 0.13
C GLN A 2 1.08 2.03 0.98
N CYS A 3 1.39 2.19 2.25
CA CYS A 3 1.19 1.13 3.22
C CYS A 3 -0.27 0.70 3.18
N VAL A 4 -0.52 -0.44 2.58
CA VAL A 4 -1.89 -0.90 2.35
C VAL A 4 -2.47 -1.52 3.61
N TRP A 5 -1.61 -2.06 4.44
CA TRP A 5 -2.01 -2.66 5.69
C TRP A 5 -0.85 -2.77 6.67
N GLU A 6 -1.07 -2.27 7.87
CA GLU A 6 -0.16 -2.48 8.99
C GLU A 6 -0.65 -3.67 9.80
N ILE A 7 0.14 -4.73 9.83
CA ILE A 7 -0.09 -5.90 10.65
C ILE A 7 1.02 -5.99 11.68
N ALA A 8 0.68 -5.88 12.96
CA ALA A 8 1.63 -6.01 14.07
C ALA A 8 2.89 -5.12 13.91
N GLY A 9 2.70 -3.87 13.51
CA GLY A 9 3.79 -2.91 13.31
C GLY A 9 4.54 -3.09 11.99
N MET A 10 4.08 -3.97 11.10
CA MET A 10 4.68 -4.16 9.79
C MET A 10 3.77 -3.61 8.69
N CYS A 11 4.33 -2.75 7.89
CA CYS A 11 3.65 -2.19 6.74
C CYS A 11 3.74 -3.13 5.54
N LEU A 12 2.59 -3.49 4.98
CA LEU A 12 2.51 -4.19 3.70
C LEU A 12 2.28 -3.18 2.59
N MET A 13 3.27 -3.04 1.74
CA MET A 13 3.25 -2.10 0.63
C MET A 13 2.69 -2.77 -0.61
N GLU A 14 1.76 -2.11 -1.28
CA GLU A 14 1.22 -2.56 -2.55
C GLU A 14 1.92 -1.83 -3.69
N ARG A 15 2.35 -2.59 -4.68
CA ARG A 15 2.88 -2.02 -5.92
C ARG A 15 1.75 -1.63 -6.85
N THR A 16 1.77 -0.40 -7.34
CA THR A 16 0.79 0.13 -8.29
C THR A 16 1.11 -0.16 -9.75
N LEU A 17 2.37 -0.51 -10.06
CA LEU A 17 2.81 -0.87 -11.40
C LEU A 17 3.26 -2.32 -11.48
N PRO A 18 3.00 -3.01 -12.60
CA PRO A 18 3.56 -4.33 -12.82
C PRO A 18 5.09 -4.23 -12.85
N ALA A 19 5.77 -5.22 -12.25
CA ALA A 19 7.21 -5.35 -12.39
C ALA A 19 7.56 -5.91 -13.77
N PRO A 20 8.76 -5.60 -14.30
CA PRO A 20 9.27 -6.28 -15.49
C PRO A 20 9.37 -7.78 -15.21
N THR A 21 9.10 -8.60 -16.24
CA THR A 21 9.22 -10.04 -16.18
C THR A 21 10.70 -10.44 -16.00
N ASP A 22 10.98 -11.43 -15.15
CA ASP A 22 12.32 -11.98 -14.95
C ASP A 22 13.39 -10.96 -14.54
N SER A 23 13.02 -9.96 -13.77
CA SER A 23 13.95 -8.93 -13.28
C SER A 23 14.35 -9.16 -11.83
N THR A 24 15.58 -8.81 -11.50
CA THR A 24 16.08 -8.72 -10.14
C THR A 24 16.03 -7.29 -9.65
N PHE A 25 15.62 -7.08 -8.41
CA PHE A 25 15.53 -5.76 -7.82
C PHE A 25 15.95 -5.76 -6.35
N SER A 26 16.37 -4.62 -5.87
CA SER A 26 16.52 -4.32 -4.45
C SER A 26 15.45 -3.33 -4.01
N SER A 27 14.94 -3.50 -2.80
CA SER A 27 13.92 -2.61 -2.22
C SER A 27 14.39 -2.07 -0.88
N TYR A 28 13.88 -0.90 -0.53
CA TYR A 28 14.05 -0.32 0.81
C TYR A 28 12.75 0.32 1.25
N SER A 29 12.53 0.31 2.55
CA SER A 29 11.42 1.04 3.16
C SER A 29 11.81 1.49 4.56
N ALA A 30 11.34 2.66 4.94
CA ALA A 30 11.48 3.18 6.28
C ALA A 30 10.23 3.97 6.65
N THR A 31 9.73 3.74 7.85
CA THR A 31 8.63 4.51 8.41
C THR A 31 9.02 4.98 9.80
N THR A 32 8.84 6.25 10.06
CA THR A 32 9.00 6.82 11.38
C THR A 32 7.73 7.57 11.78
N GLU A 33 7.31 7.41 13.02
CA GLU A 33 6.14 8.06 13.57
C GLU A 33 6.41 8.54 14.98
N LYS A 34 5.97 9.74 15.28
CA LYS A 34 6.02 10.31 16.63
C LYS A 34 4.72 11.03 16.93
N THR A 35 4.16 10.74 18.10
CA THR A 35 3.04 11.49 18.65
C THR A 35 3.53 12.34 19.81
N VAL A 36 3.31 13.65 19.72
CA VAL A 36 3.59 14.61 20.79
C VAL A 36 2.28 14.82 21.55
N PRO A 37 2.21 14.37 22.83
CA PRO A 37 1.00 14.55 23.62
C PRO A 37 0.77 16.04 23.92
N LEU A 38 -0.48 16.44 23.84
CA LEU A 38 -0.97 17.72 24.30
C LEU A 38 -1.73 17.52 25.62
N LYS A 39 -2.75 18.30 25.87
CA LYS A 39 -3.60 18.16 27.07
C LYS A 39 -4.58 16.99 26.91
N GLY A 40 -4.68 16.15 27.94
CA GLY A 40 -5.59 15.01 27.97
C GLY A 40 -5.18 13.90 26.99
N HIS A 41 -6.13 13.42 26.19
CA HIS A 41 -5.93 12.35 25.21
C HIS A 41 -5.56 12.85 23.81
N HIS A 42 -5.35 14.16 23.67
CA HIS A 42 -5.07 14.81 22.40
C HIS A 42 -3.56 14.87 22.13
N GLY A 43 -3.19 14.88 20.87
CA GLY A 43 -1.79 14.96 20.45
C GLY A 43 -1.63 15.49 19.04
N VAL A 44 -0.39 15.74 18.68
CA VAL A 44 0.07 16.01 17.31
C VAL A 44 0.87 14.81 16.86
N GLN A 45 0.50 14.25 15.72
CA GLN A 45 1.18 13.10 15.13
C GLN A 45 1.95 13.55 13.89
N VAL A 46 3.20 13.09 13.79
CA VAL A 46 4.04 13.26 12.60
C VAL A 46 4.50 11.89 12.14
N ARG A 47 4.37 11.61 10.85
CA ARG A 47 4.78 10.36 10.22
C ARG A 47 5.59 10.65 8.97
N GLY A 48 6.75 10.02 8.83
CA GLY A 48 7.52 10.00 7.60
C GLY A 48 7.56 8.60 7.02
N VAL A 49 7.36 8.49 5.71
CA VAL A 49 7.42 7.21 4.99
C VAL A 49 8.34 7.35 3.80
N LEU A 50 9.30 6.44 3.69
CA LEU A 50 10.21 6.32 2.55
C LEU A 50 10.12 4.89 2.02
N TYR A 51 10.02 4.72 0.72
CA TYR A 51 10.18 3.42 0.09
C TYR A 51 10.63 3.55 -1.36
N GLY A 52 11.23 2.51 -1.87
CA GLY A 52 11.63 2.46 -3.26
C GLY A 52 12.12 1.09 -3.68
N ASN A 53 12.21 0.93 -4.99
CA ASN A 53 12.79 -0.23 -5.63
C ASN A 53 13.83 0.22 -6.64
N ARG A 54 14.91 -0.54 -6.73
CA ARG A 54 15.92 -0.39 -7.77
C ARG A 54 16.03 -1.70 -8.54
N TYR A 55 15.72 -1.66 -9.82
CA TYR A 55 15.85 -2.78 -10.74
C TYR A 55 17.24 -2.82 -11.34
N THR A 56 17.85 -4.01 -11.38
CA THR A 56 19.23 -4.22 -11.89
C THR A 56 19.29 -4.36 -13.39
N GLU A 57 18.23 -4.87 -14.01
CA GLU A 57 18.13 -5.01 -15.45
C GLU A 57 17.48 -3.78 -16.05
N LYS A 58 18.30 -3.03 -16.77
CA LYS A 58 17.81 -2.04 -17.73
C LYS A 58 17.64 -2.80 -19.04
N ASP A 59 16.47 -2.72 -19.63
CA ASP A 59 16.28 -3.19 -20.99
C ASP A 59 17.19 -2.35 -21.91
N LYS A 60 18.30 -2.95 -22.33
CA LYS A 60 19.37 -2.25 -23.04
C LYS A 60 18.96 -1.88 -24.48
N ASP A 61 17.91 -2.48 -25.00
CA ASP A 61 17.52 -2.36 -26.41
C ASP A 61 16.33 -1.43 -26.65
N SER A 62 15.70 -0.89 -25.62
CA SER A 62 14.55 -0.01 -25.80
C SER A 62 14.82 1.36 -25.20
N THR A 63 15.00 2.33 -26.05
CA THR A 63 14.95 3.77 -25.72
C THR A 63 13.57 4.22 -25.23
N ALA A 64 12.58 3.35 -25.27
CA ALA A 64 11.17 3.62 -24.99
C ALA A 64 10.67 3.00 -23.66
N MET A 65 11.39 2.08 -23.02
CA MET A 65 10.97 1.49 -21.75
C MET A 65 11.42 2.34 -20.57
N PRO A 66 10.48 2.77 -19.71
CA PRO A 66 10.84 3.48 -18.49
C PRO A 66 11.63 2.56 -17.56
N ASP A 67 12.66 3.08 -16.91
CA ASP A 67 13.29 2.46 -15.75
C ASP A 67 12.18 2.28 -14.68
N TYR A 68 11.92 1.05 -14.28
CA TYR A 68 10.93 0.73 -13.26
C TYR A 68 11.38 1.10 -11.84
N SER A 69 12.62 1.56 -11.68
CA SER A 69 13.14 2.03 -10.41
C SER A 69 12.42 3.29 -9.97
N TYR A 70 11.98 3.31 -8.72
CA TYR A 70 11.30 4.45 -8.14
C TYR A 70 11.70 4.69 -6.70
N HIS A 71 11.53 5.93 -6.26
CA HIS A 71 11.63 6.38 -4.89
C HIS A 71 10.40 7.20 -4.52
N ASN A 72 9.79 6.89 -3.40
CA ASN A 72 8.62 7.59 -2.89
C ASN A 72 8.86 8.06 -1.47
N SER A 73 8.44 9.27 -1.16
CA SER A 73 8.48 9.84 0.18
C SER A 73 7.19 10.55 0.51
N SER A 74 6.73 10.41 1.74
CA SER A 74 5.53 11.05 2.25
C SER A 74 5.76 11.62 3.63
N LEU A 75 5.18 12.78 3.90
CA LEU A 75 5.18 13.41 5.21
C LEU A 75 3.74 13.69 5.63
N TYR A 76 3.36 13.15 6.77
CA TYR A 76 2.06 13.34 7.42
C TYR A 76 2.26 14.16 8.68
N ALA A 77 1.40 15.12 8.93
CA ALA A 77 1.38 15.86 10.18
C ALA A 77 -0.05 16.31 10.49
N GLY A 78 -0.54 16.05 11.70
CA GLY A 78 -1.89 16.43 12.06
C GLY A 78 -2.29 16.06 13.48
N TYR A 79 -3.58 15.96 13.67
CA TYR A 79 -4.23 15.72 14.95
C TYR A 79 -4.32 14.23 15.25
N ALA A 80 -4.09 13.86 16.49
CA ALA A 80 -4.31 12.52 17.02
C ALA A 80 -5.04 12.56 18.36
N TYR A 81 -5.89 11.59 18.56
CA TYR A 81 -6.59 11.31 19.82
C TYR A 81 -6.40 9.83 20.15
N ALA A 82 -6.11 9.53 21.39
CA ALA A 82 -6.07 8.16 21.87
C ALA A 82 -6.49 8.07 23.34
N ASP A 83 -7.39 7.15 23.64
CA ASP A 83 -7.70 6.70 24.97
C ASP A 83 -7.48 5.19 25.11
N THR A 84 -7.90 4.57 26.20
CA THR A 84 -7.69 3.14 26.44
C THR A 84 -8.40 2.22 25.46
N ARG A 85 -9.43 2.70 24.75
CA ARG A 85 -10.25 1.90 23.84
C ARG A 85 -10.28 2.41 22.41
N SER A 86 -10.11 3.70 22.21
CA SER A 86 -10.29 4.35 20.91
C SER A 86 -9.07 5.13 20.50
N SER A 87 -8.83 5.18 19.20
CA SER A 87 -7.87 6.09 18.58
C SER A 87 -8.50 6.75 17.36
N PHE A 88 -8.12 8.00 17.12
CA PHE A 88 -8.51 8.77 15.96
C PHE A 88 -7.31 9.59 15.49
N SER A 89 -7.14 9.68 14.19
CA SER A 89 -6.16 10.59 13.60
C SER A 89 -6.73 11.30 12.38
N LEU A 90 -6.32 12.54 12.19
CA LEU A 90 -6.62 13.33 11.02
C LEU A 90 -5.30 13.91 10.52
N LEU A 91 -4.77 13.32 9.44
CA LEU A 91 -3.42 13.57 8.96
C LEU A 91 -3.44 14.09 7.53
N PRO A 92 -3.35 15.42 7.33
CA PRO A 92 -2.91 15.97 6.06
C PRO A 92 -1.52 15.46 5.71
N TYR A 93 -1.26 15.26 4.44
CA TYR A 93 0.04 14.77 3.98
C TYR A 93 0.43 15.32 2.61
N PHE A 94 1.72 15.25 2.38
CA PHE A 94 2.35 15.51 1.10
C PHE A 94 3.14 14.28 0.68
N GLU A 95 3.03 13.89 -0.60
CA GLU A 95 3.72 12.76 -1.19
C GLU A 95 4.51 13.21 -2.41
N TYR A 96 5.71 12.68 -2.54
CA TYR A 96 6.63 12.96 -3.63
C TYR A 96 7.14 11.65 -4.21
N ASP A 97 6.92 11.44 -5.51
CA ASP A 97 7.40 10.26 -6.24
C ASP A 97 8.43 10.64 -7.27
N PHE A 98 9.52 9.89 -7.29
CA PHE A 98 10.68 10.14 -8.13
C PHE A 98 11.01 8.90 -8.94
N ARG A 99 11.14 9.04 -10.27
CA ARG A 99 11.48 7.97 -11.20
C ARG A 99 12.45 8.46 -12.25
N ASN A 100 13.38 7.60 -12.66
CA ASN A 100 14.32 7.92 -13.74
C ASN A 100 15.05 9.27 -13.54
N ARG A 101 15.45 9.60 -12.31
CA ARG A 101 16.08 10.88 -11.96
C ARG A 101 15.19 12.12 -12.17
N HIS A 102 13.89 11.91 -12.35
CA HIS A 102 12.90 12.98 -12.53
C HIS A 102 11.76 12.84 -11.52
N THR A 103 11.17 13.98 -11.16
CA THR A 103 9.91 13.96 -10.42
C THR A 103 8.83 13.33 -11.29
N HIS A 104 8.24 12.25 -10.78
CA HIS A 104 7.15 11.57 -11.45
C HIS A 104 5.82 12.23 -11.11
N TYR A 105 5.50 12.34 -9.82
CA TYR A 105 4.31 13.06 -9.37
C TYR A 105 4.50 13.67 -7.98
N ARG A 106 3.62 14.61 -7.67
CA ARG A 106 3.38 15.15 -6.32
C ARG A 106 1.93 14.96 -5.97
N ALA A 107 1.66 14.65 -4.72
CA ALA A 107 0.31 14.49 -4.24
C ALA A 107 0.09 15.20 -2.91
N TRP A 108 -1.13 15.66 -2.70
CA TRP A 108 -1.63 16.23 -1.46
C TRP A 108 -2.82 15.41 -1.02
N GLY A 109 -2.89 15.12 0.23
CA GLY A 109 -4.00 14.36 0.72
C GLY A 109 -4.30 14.60 2.18
N VAL A 110 -5.36 13.97 2.61
CA VAL A 110 -5.75 13.88 4.02
C VAL A 110 -6.29 12.49 4.28
N ASP A 111 -5.84 11.87 5.37
CA ASP A 111 -6.33 10.61 5.88
C ASP A 111 -6.96 10.82 7.26
N ALA A 112 -8.15 10.30 7.45
CA ALA A 112 -8.80 10.19 8.75
C ALA A 112 -8.96 8.71 9.08
N ASP A 113 -8.41 8.29 10.20
CA ASP A 113 -8.44 6.91 10.70
C ASP A 113 -9.05 6.87 12.08
N TRP A 114 -9.94 5.94 12.29
CA TRP A 114 -10.56 5.68 13.57
C TRP A 114 -10.49 4.20 13.88
N SER A 115 -10.22 3.86 15.14
CA SER A 115 -10.27 2.48 15.62
C SER A 115 -10.83 2.42 17.03
N ARG A 116 -11.48 1.31 17.35
CA ARG A 116 -12.03 1.05 18.67
C ARG A 116 -11.91 -0.41 19.04
N THR A 117 -11.45 -0.65 20.26
CA THR A 117 -11.46 -1.97 20.89
C THR A 117 -12.84 -2.19 21.53
N LEU A 118 -13.59 -3.15 20.99
CA LEU A 118 -14.93 -3.50 21.48
C LEU A 118 -14.87 -4.48 22.65
N SER A 119 -13.90 -5.38 22.60
CA SER A 119 -13.66 -6.41 23.61
C SER A 119 -12.19 -6.83 23.57
N PRO A 120 -11.70 -7.68 24.49
CA PRO A 120 -10.32 -8.18 24.42
C PRO A 120 -9.96 -8.90 23.11
N ARG A 121 -10.95 -9.36 22.36
CA ARG A 121 -10.75 -10.08 21.10
C ARG A 121 -11.09 -9.29 19.84
N TRP A 122 -11.93 -8.26 19.94
CA TRP A 122 -12.44 -7.52 18.79
C TRP A 122 -12.00 -6.07 18.76
N ARG A 123 -11.44 -5.66 17.64
CA ARG A 123 -11.15 -4.28 17.30
C ARG A 123 -11.76 -3.97 15.94
N VAL A 124 -12.36 -2.80 15.82
CA VAL A 124 -12.93 -2.31 14.56
C VAL A 124 -12.22 -1.02 14.16
N ASN A 125 -12.21 -0.76 12.87
CA ASN A 125 -11.64 0.47 12.32
C ASN A 125 -12.45 0.99 11.14
N ALA A 126 -12.31 2.28 10.88
CA ALA A 126 -12.83 2.95 9.70
C ALA A 126 -11.82 3.98 9.21
N ARG A 127 -11.79 4.18 7.91
CA ARG A 127 -10.88 5.11 7.25
C ARG A 127 -11.59 5.89 6.18
N VAL A 128 -11.26 7.18 6.07
CA VAL A 128 -11.64 8.06 4.97
C VAL A 128 -10.40 8.76 4.47
N GLY A 129 -10.22 8.83 3.18
CA GLY A 129 -9.08 9.51 2.56
C GLY A 129 -9.47 10.29 1.32
N ALA A 130 -8.74 11.36 1.08
CA ALA A 130 -8.81 12.14 -0.14
C ALA A 130 -7.40 12.52 -0.60
N LYS A 131 -7.15 12.45 -1.89
CA LYS A 131 -5.84 12.70 -2.47
C LYS A 131 -5.99 13.37 -3.83
N LYS A 132 -5.13 14.34 -4.10
CA LYS A 132 -4.95 14.94 -5.42
C LYS A 132 -3.54 14.68 -5.91
N THR A 133 -3.40 14.07 -7.07
CA THR A 133 -2.11 13.74 -7.68
C THR A 133 -1.89 14.56 -8.92
N GLY A 134 -0.72 15.20 -9.02
CA GLY A 134 -0.27 15.96 -10.19
C GLY A 134 1.04 15.38 -10.72
N TYR A 135 1.05 14.95 -11.99
CA TYR A 135 2.25 14.46 -12.66
C TYR A 135 3.13 15.59 -13.17
N SER A 136 4.43 15.35 -13.25
CA SER A 136 5.44 16.36 -13.56
C SER A 136 6.32 15.95 -14.73
N GLY A 137 6.89 16.94 -15.43
CA GLY A 137 7.90 16.74 -16.48
C GLY A 137 7.43 15.83 -17.59
N GLN A 138 8.26 14.86 -17.98
CA GLN A 138 7.96 13.88 -19.02
C GLN A 138 6.78 12.97 -18.66
N SER A 139 6.52 12.77 -17.39
CA SER A 139 5.41 11.93 -16.92
C SER A 139 4.05 12.50 -17.32
N LYS A 140 3.91 13.81 -17.51
CA LYS A 140 2.68 14.45 -18.01
C LYS A 140 2.25 13.97 -19.40
N ASN A 141 3.20 13.47 -20.19
CA ASN A 141 2.90 12.96 -21.55
C ASN A 141 2.20 11.61 -21.53
N TYR A 142 2.32 10.87 -20.43
CA TYR A 142 1.81 9.51 -20.30
C TYR A 142 0.77 9.33 -19.21
N PHE A 143 0.73 10.25 -18.22
CA PHE A 143 -0.12 10.17 -17.05
C PHE A 143 -0.89 11.47 -16.87
N ALA A 144 -2.17 11.37 -16.59
CA ALA A 144 -3.03 12.49 -16.29
C ALA A 144 -3.18 12.69 -14.79
N ASP A 145 -3.30 13.95 -14.36
CA ASP A 145 -3.61 14.31 -12.99
C ASP A 145 -4.97 13.73 -12.58
N TYR A 146 -5.11 13.31 -11.32
CA TYR A 146 -6.35 12.73 -10.82
C TYR A 146 -6.61 13.05 -9.36
N LYS A 147 -7.87 12.89 -8.97
CA LYS A 147 -8.31 12.93 -7.58
C LYS A 147 -8.76 11.53 -7.16
N GLN A 148 -8.48 11.17 -5.91
CA GLN A 148 -8.88 9.90 -5.35
C GLN A 148 -9.59 10.13 -4.01
N TYR A 149 -10.68 9.40 -3.82
CA TYR A 149 -11.45 9.38 -2.59
C TYR A 149 -11.56 7.93 -2.13
N GLU A 150 -11.34 7.69 -0.86
CA GLU A 150 -11.35 6.35 -0.27
C GLU A 150 -12.23 6.32 0.97
N LEU A 151 -12.94 5.21 1.15
CA LEU A 151 -13.71 4.87 2.33
C LEU A 151 -13.45 3.41 2.66
N GLY A 152 -13.08 3.12 3.89
CA GLY A 152 -12.80 1.76 4.32
C GLY A 152 -13.32 1.46 5.70
N ALA A 153 -13.57 0.19 5.95
CA ALA A 153 -13.90 -0.33 7.26
C ALA A 153 -13.29 -1.72 7.45
N GLY A 154 -12.95 -2.06 8.67
CA GLY A 154 -12.36 -3.33 8.98
C GLY A 154 -12.60 -3.79 10.40
N ALA A 155 -12.25 -5.04 10.66
CA ALA A 155 -12.29 -5.66 11.96
C ALA A 155 -11.09 -6.57 12.15
N GLU A 156 -10.59 -6.61 13.36
CA GLU A 156 -9.54 -7.53 13.80
C GLU A 156 -10.09 -8.44 14.89
N PHE A 157 -9.84 -9.72 14.75
CA PHE A 157 -10.20 -10.74 15.74
C PHE A 157 -8.94 -11.43 16.26
N SER A 158 -8.68 -11.29 17.56
CA SER A 158 -7.57 -11.97 18.23
C SER A 158 -7.98 -13.38 18.62
N ILE A 159 -7.39 -14.39 17.95
CA ILE A 159 -7.63 -15.81 18.26
C ILE A 159 -6.92 -16.14 19.58
N THR A 160 -5.67 -15.70 19.68
CA THR A 160 -4.83 -15.76 20.89
C THR A 160 -4.15 -14.40 21.08
N PRO A 161 -3.46 -14.13 22.21
CA PRO A 161 -2.67 -12.90 22.33
C PRO A 161 -1.58 -12.73 21.27
N LYS A 162 -1.21 -13.79 20.56
CA LYS A 162 -0.13 -13.83 19.57
C LYS A 162 -0.61 -14.11 18.13
N SER A 163 -1.89 -14.35 17.92
CA SER A 163 -2.44 -14.67 16.60
C SER A 163 -3.79 -14.04 16.39
N GLY A 164 -4.09 -13.68 15.14
CA GLY A 164 -5.36 -13.06 14.81
C GLY A 164 -5.67 -13.06 13.33
N LEU A 165 -6.89 -12.65 13.05
CA LEU A 165 -7.44 -12.46 11.71
C LEU A 165 -7.84 -11.01 11.53
N LEU A 166 -7.68 -10.51 10.30
CA LEU A 166 -8.09 -9.17 9.91
C LEU A 166 -8.98 -9.27 8.67
N VAL A 167 -10.05 -8.49 8.67
CA VAL A 167 -10.92 -8.31 7.51
C VAL A 167 -11.03 -6.82 7.25
N ASN A 168 -10.88 -6.42 6.00
CA ASN A 168 -11.02 -5.03 5.60
C ASN A 168 -11.75 -4.95 4.26
N PHE A 169 -12.58 -3.93 4.12
CA PHE A 169 -13.26 -3.60 2.89
C PHE A 169 -13.09 -2.11 2.59
N ASP A 170 -12.63 -1.79 1.37
CA ASP A 170 -12.44 -0.43 0.90
C ASP A 170 -13.21 -0.19 -0.39
N ALA A 171 -13.71 1.02 -0.54
CA ALA A 171 -14.20 1.56 -1.80
C ALA A 171 -13.40 2.82 -2.13
N ALA A 172 -12.99 2.95 -3.38
CA ALA A 172 -12.25 4.10 -3.87
C ALA A 172 -12.85 4.63 -5.17
N ARG A 173 -12.75 5.93 -5.34
CA ARG A 173 -13.09 6.63 -6.58
C ARG A 173 -11.83 7.32 -7.09
N LYS A 174 -11.40 6.96 -8.31
CA LYS A 174 -10.35 7.68 -9.04
C LYS A 174 -10.99 8.50 -10.14
N ALA A 175 -10.88 9.81 -10.04
CA ALA A 175 -11.47 10.76 -10.97
C ALA A 175 -10.38 11.46 -11.79
N TYR A 176 -10.37 11.16 -13.07
CA TYR A 176 -9.54 11.79 -14.09
C TYR A 176 -10.37 12.78 -14.92
N PRO A 177 -9.74 13.73 -15.62
CA PRO A 177 -10.44 14.56 -16.61
C PRO A 177 -11.16 13.72 -17.67
N GLU A 178 -10.54 12.62 -18.09
CA GLU A 178 -11.11 11.67 -19.04
C GLU A 178 -11.88 10.56 -18.34
N LYS A 179 -13.15 10.37 -18.74
CA LYS A 179 -14.04 9.36 -18.15
C LYS A 179 -13.55 7.92 -18.33
N SER A 180 -12.87 7.63 -19.46
CA SER A 180 -12.33 6.29 -19.71
C SER A 180 -11.19 5.89 -18.78
N SER A 181 -10.52 6.85 -18.16
CA SER A 181 -9.48 6.65 -17.15
C SER A 181 -10.03 6.67 -15.73
N SER A 182 -11.23 7.18 -15.53
CA SER A 182 -11.90 7.25 -14.23
C SER A 182 -12.50 5.91 -13.85
N SER A 183 -12.40 5.54 -12.57
CA SER A 183 -12.85 4.23 -12.10
C SER A 183 -13.39 4.26 -10.68
N LYS A 184 -14.18 3.24 -10.38
CA LYS A 184 -14.55 2.83 -9.02
C LYS A 184 -13.83 1.55 -8.70
N GLU A 185 -13.22 1.47 -7.52
CA GLU A 185 -12.51 0.29 -7.05
C GLU A 185 -13.09 -0.20 -5.74
N TYR A 186 -13.27 -1.51 -5.63
CA TYR A 186 -13.74 -2.18 -4.44
C TYR A 186 -12.69 -3.22 -4.06
N THR A 187 -12.16 -3.11 -2.86
CA THR A 187 -11.09 -4.00 -2.38
C THR A 187 -11.52 -4.70 -1.10
N ALA A 188 -11.45 -6.01 -1.09
CA ALA A 188 -11.62 -6.84 0.09
C ALA A 188 -10.28 -7.46 0.47
N ARG A 189 -9.93 -7.43 1.75
CA ARG A 189 -8.70 -8.01 2.30
C ARG A 189 -9.05 -8.96 3.44
N LEU A 190 -8.40 -10.10 3.44
CA LEU A 190 -8.38 -11.04 4.54
C LEU A 190 -6.93 -11.28 4.95
N GLY A 191 -6.60 -11.01 6.20
CA GLY A 191 -5.27 -11.21 6.74
C GLY A 191 -5.26 -12.14 7.92
N ALA A 192 -4.12 -12.79 8.13
CA ALA A 192 -3.83 -13.59 9.29
C ALA A 192 -2.40 -13.35 9.75
N TYR A 193 -2.18 -13.38 11.05
CA TYR A 193 -0.85 -13.30 11.62
C TYR A 193 -0.71 -14.26 12.80
N SER A 194 0.51 -14.71 13.02
CA SER A 194 0.86 -15.51 14.20
C SER A 194 2.30 -15.24 14.60
N PHE A 195 2.52 -15.03 15.89
CA PHE A 195 3.83 -14.98 16.53
C PHE A 195 4.06 -16.26 17.31
N PHE A 196 5.15 -16.95 17.01
CA PHE A 196 5.51 -18.20 17.67
C PHE A 196 6.44 -17.94 18.88
N SER A 197 6.47 -18.89 19.80
CA SER A 197 7.35 -18.82 20.99
C SER A 197 8.83 -18.74 20.63
N SER A 198 9.24 -19.27 19.47
CA SER A 198 10.62 -19.17 18.94
C SER A 198 11.00 -17.74 18.53
N GLY A 199 10.06 -16.80 18.45
CA GLY A 199 10.25 -15.47 17.90
C GLY A 199 9.89 -15.35 16.42
N THR A 200 9.78 -16.46 15.69
CA THR A 200 9.29 -16.47 14.28
C THR A 200 7.90 -15.90 14.19
N TYR A 201 7.63 -15.14 13.14
CA TYR A 201 6.27 -14.70 12.83
C TYR A 201 5.87 -15.10 11.40
N LEU A 202 4.58 -15.27 11.22
CA LEU A 202 3.95 -15.56 9.94
C LEU A 202 2.83 -14.54 9.69
N ASN A 203 2.82 -13.94 8.51
CA ASN A 203 1.75 -13.06 8.04
C ASN A 203 1.28 -13.52 6.67
N ALA A 204 -0.02 -13.48 6.44
CA ALA A 204 -0.61 -13.77 5.15
C ALA A 204 -1.74 -12.79 4.86
N ILE A 205 -1.85 -12.36 3.60
CA ILE A 205 -2.94 -11.52 3.11
C ILE A 205 -3.46 -12.09 1.82
N LEU A 206 -4.78 -12.15 1.71
CA LEU A 206 -5.51 -12.34 0.46
C LEU A 206 -6.24 -11.04 0.15
N LEU A 207 -6.07 -10.53 -1.06
CA LEU A 207 -6.71 -9.31 -1.53
C LEU A 207 -7.45 -9.61 -2.83
N HIS A 208 -8.69 -9.13 -2.91
CA HIS A 208 -9.44 -9.07 -4.15
C HIS A 208 -9.81 -7.61 -4.43
N ARG A 209 -9.47 -7.12 -5.61
CA ARG A 209 -9.85 -5.78 -6.09
C ARG A 209 -10.62 -5.88 -7.37
N ARG A 210 -11.77 -5.25 -7.38
CA ARG A 210 -12.58 -5.04 -8.59
C ARG A 210 -12.55 -3.59 -8.99
N SER A 211 -12.12 -3.33 -10.24
CA SER A 211 -12.08 -1.98 -10.82
C SER A 211 -13.06 -1.88 -11.98
N LEU A 212 -13.92 -0.87 -11.93
CA LEU A 212 -14.94 -0.58 -12.91
C LEU A 212 -14.68 0.80 -13.51
N TYR A 213 -14.36 0.87 -14.78
CA TYR A 213 -14.08 2.12 -15.48
C TYR A 213 -15.37 2.75 -16.00
N ASP A 214 -15.42 4.08 -16.07
CA ASP A 214 -16.66 4.83 -16.33
C ASP A 214 -17.07 4.80 -17.77
N ALA A 215 -16.11 4.73 -18.71
CA ALA A 215 -16.38 4.76 -20.13
C ALA A 215 -15.48 3.80 -20.92
N ALA A 216 -15.90 3.48 -22.13
CA ALA A 216 -15.08 2.74 -23.08
C ALA A 216 -13.96 3.61 -23.64
N SER A 217 -12.83 3.00 -24.02
CA SER A 217 -11.73 3.66 -24.69
C SER A 217 -11.17 2.81 -25.82
N PHE A 218 -10.45 3.43 -26.71
CA PHE A 218 -9.74 2.75 -27.80
C PHE A 218 -8.73 1.72 -27.25
N VAL A 219 -8.02 2.08 -26.19
CA VAL A 219 -7.02 1.20 -25.53
C VAL A 219 -7.66 -0.04 -24.90
N SER A 220 -8.95 0.01 -24.60
CA SER A 220 -9.71 -1.11 -24.01
C SER A 220 -10.63 -1.81 -25.03
N ASP A 221 -10.21 -1.91 -26.29
CA ASP A 221 -10.97 -2.55 -27.39
C ASP A 221 -12.37 -1.94 -27.56
N ASN A 222 -12.53 -0.64 -27.35
CA ASN A 222 -13.81 0.08 -27.34
C ASN A 222 -14.83 -0.48 -26.35
N LYS A 223 -14.36 -1.15 -25.28
CA LYS A 223 -15.19 -1.68 -24.20
C LYS A 223 -14.97 -0.87 -22.93
N ARG A 224 -15.99 -0.82 -22.09
CA ARG A 224 -15.83 -0.35 -20.72
C ARG A 224 -15.01 -1.38 -19.95
N ARG A 225 -13.80 -1.01 -19.56
CA ARG A 225 -12.85 -1.89 -18.87
C ARG A 225 -13.37 -2.32 -17.51
N ARG A 226 -13.19 -3.59 -17.20
CA ARG A 226 -13.48 -4.22 -15.90
C ARG A 226 -12.34 -5.15 -15.54
N ASP A 227 -11.74 -4.92 -14.39
CA ASP A 227 -10.62 -5.72 -13.89
C ASP A 227 -11.01 -6.40 -12.58
N ASN A 228 -10.57 -7.65 -12.43
CA ASN A 228 -10.54 -8.34 -11.16
C ASN A 228 -9.10 -8.75 -10.87
N GLN A 229 -8.58 -8.26 -9.77
CA GLN A 229 -7.21 -8.50 -9.34
C GLN A 229 -7.21 -9.32 -8.05
N TYR A 230 -6.39 -10.35 -8.02
CA TYR A 230 -6.17 -11.19 -6.86
C TYR A 230 -4.71 -11.10 -6.46
N ILE A 231 -4.45 -10.76 -5.22
CA ILE A 231 -3.11 -10.68 -4.66
C ILE A 231 -3.04 -11.55 -3.42
N MET A 232 -2.03 -12.41 -3.36
CA MET A 232 -1.67 -13.17 -2.19
C MET A 232 -0.27 -12.76 -1.75
N ILE A 233 -0.12 -12.41 -0.49
CA ILE A 233 1.16 -12.09 0.12
C ILE A 233 1.32 -12.99 1.34
N ALA A 234 2.46 -13.65 1.45
CA ALA A 234 2.86 -14.38 2.63
C ALA A 234 4.26 -13.94 3.05
N ALA A 235 4.47 -13.74 4.34
CA ALA A 235 5.76 -13.36 4.90
C ALA A 235 6.08 -14.21 6.12
N VAL A 236 7.31 -14.68 6.21
CA VAL A 236 7.84 -15.36 7.39
C VAL A 236 9.10 -14.63 7.83
N GLY A 237 9.15 -14.23 9.09
CA GLY A 237 10.27 -13.49 9.65
C GLY A 237 10.91 -14.23 10.83
N PHE A 238 12.21 -14.02 11.00
CA PHE A 238 13.03 -14.70 12.00
C PHE A 238 13.78 -13.69 12.87
N PRO A 239 13.08 -12.96 13.76
CA PRO A 239 13.71 -11.99 14.66
C PRO A 239 14.75 -12.61 15.60
N GLN A 240 14.65 -13.91 15.89
CA GLN A 240 15.62 -14.67 16.66
C GLN A 240 16.97 -14.84 15.94
N TRP A 241 17.02 -14.69 14.63
CA TRP A 241 18.26 -14.70 13.84
C TRP A 241 18.86 -13.29 13.71
N ASN A 242 18.74 -12.55 14.77
CA ASN A 242 19.15 -11.16 14.85
C ASN A 242 20.65 -11.02 14.92
N LEU A 243 21.23 -10.25 14.02
CA LEU A 243 22.60 -9.79 14.06
C LEU A 243 22.61 -8.26 14.17
N LYS A 244 23.00 -7.73 15.33
CA LYS A 244 23.05 -6.29 15.61
C LYS A 244 21.73 -5.54 15.28
N GLY A 245 20.59 -6.13 15.59
CA GLY A 245 19.28 -5.55 15.31
C GLY A 245 18.71 -5.91 13.94
N VAL A 246 19.47 -6.53 13.06
CA VAL A 246 19.04 -6.91 11.71
C VAL A 246 18.60 -8.37 11.68
N TYR A 247 17.43 -8.66 11.15
CA TYR A 247 16.91 -10.01 10.98
C TYR A 247 16.29 -10.23 9.60
N PRO A 248 16.27 -11.47 9.08
CA PRO A 248 15.71 -11.77 7.76
C PRO A 248 14.18 -11.97 7.83
N GLU A 249 13.52 -11.55 6.75
CA GLU A 249 12.14 -11.89 6.45
C GLU A 249 12.06 -12.35 4.99
N PHE A 250 11.45 -13.50 4.76
CA PHE A 250 11.13 -14.00 3.43
C PHE A 250 9.71 -13.64 3.09
N ARG A 251 9.49 -13.10 1.90
CA ARG A 251 8.17 -12.71 1.41
C ARG A 251 7.92 -13.31 0.04
N PHE A 252 6.73 -13.84 -0.15
CA PHE A 252 6.20 -14.26 -1.42
C PHE A 252 4.97 -13.45 -1.77
N ARG A 253 4.89 -13.01 -3.03
CA ARG A 253 3.71 -12.32 -3.56
C ARG A 253 3.32 -12.96 -4.88
N ARG A 254 2.05 -13.29 -5.02
CA ARG A 254 1.42 -13.70 -6.28
C ARG A 254 0.33 -12.71 -6.63
N SER A 255 0.38 -12.20 -7.86
CA SER A 255 -0.62 -11.28 -8.40
C SER A 255 -1.21 -11.86 -9.67
N ILE A 256 -2.52 -11.85 -9.76
CA ILE A 256 -3.27 -12.32 -10.93
C ILE A 256 -4.27 -11.22 -11.28
N SER A 257 -4.27 -10.78 -12.53
CA SER A 257 -5.25 -9.83 -13.04
C SER A 257 -6.04 -10.47 -14.17
N HIS A 258 -7.35 -10.47 -14.00
CA HIS A 258 -8.32 -10.80 -15.03
C HIS A 258 -8.98 -9.52 -15.51
N SER A 259 -8.95 -9.28 -16.80
CA SER A 259 -9.60 -8.12 -17.42
C SER A 259 -10.40 -8.55 -18.62
N ASN A 260 -11.46 -7.82 -18.94
CA ASN A 260 -12.15 -7.96 -20.24
C ASN A 260 -11.31 -7.39 -21.40
N THR A 261 -10.17 -6.77 -21.10
CA THR A 261 -9.19 -6.24 -22.05
C THR A 261 -7.87 -7.00 -21.93
N ALA A 262 -7.37 -7.55 -23.03
CA ALA A 262 -6.21 -8.46 -23.02
C ALA A 262 -4.94 -7.83 -22.45
N HIS A 263 -4.67 -6.56 -22.72
CA HIS A 263 -3.47 -5.85 -22.24
C HIS A 263 -3.35 -5.75 -20.71
N TYR A 264 -4.45 -5.93 -19.99
CA TYR A 264 -4.46 -5.82 -18.52
C TYR A 264 -4.56 -7.18 -17.82
N ARG A 265 -4.40 -8.25 -18.57
CA ARG A 265 -4.31 -9.61 -18.02
C ARG A 265 -2.87 -9.95 -17.73
N TYR A 266 -2.59 -10.35 -16.51
CA TYR A 266 -1.25 -10.80 -16.16
C TYR A 266 -1.27 -11.78 -14.98
N ARG A 267 -0.17 -12.51 -14.83
CA ARG A 267 0.16 -13.35 -13.68
C ARG A 267 1.60 -13.08 -13.32
N GLN A 268 1.86 -12.84 -12.05
CA GLN A 268 3.20 -12.52 -11.57
C GLN A 268 3.47 -13.16 -10.22
N ASN A 269 4.68 -13.69 -10.03
CA ASN A 269 5.19 -14.14 -8.75
C ASN A 269 6.41 -13.32 -8.40
N GLU A 270 6.53 -12.96 -7.14
CA GLU A 270 7.70 -12.24 -6.61
C GLU A 270 8.17 -12.94 -5.33
N TRP A 271 9.48 -13.09 -5.24
CA TRP A 271 10.16 -13.57 -4.06
C TRP A 271 11.07 -12.47 -3.55
N LEU A 272 10.98 -12.19 -2.26
CA LEU A 272 11.76 -11.16 -1.60
C LEU A 272 12.45 -11.71 -0.37
N LEU A 273 13.71 -11.37 -0.24
CA LEU A 273 14.44 -11.48 1.01
C LEU A 273 14.62 -10.06 1.55
N ASN A 274 13.98 -9.76 2.65
CA ASN A 274 14.08 -8.49 3.34
C ASN A 274 14.99 -8.63 4.55
N PHE A 275 15.80 -7.61 4.79
CA PHE A 275 16.52 -7.45 6.05
C PHE A 275 15.87 -6.31 6.80
N LYS A 276 15.28 -6.67 7.93
CA LYS A 276 14.56 -5.73 8.80
C LYS A 276 15.44 -5.34 9.97
N TYR A 277 15.37 -4.06 10.32
CA TYR A 277 16.09 -3.53 11.49
C TYR A 277 15.09 -3.15 12.58
N ARG A 278 15.37 -3.58 13.78
CA ARG A 278 14.59 -3.23 14.97
C ARG A 278 15.44 -2.33 15.86
N PHE A 279 14.94 -1.11 16.07
CA PHE A 279 15.54 -0.15 17.00
C PHE A 279 15.29 -0.54 18.46
#